data_42c48b7193829bbf549200ea747e57c2
#
_entry.id   42c48b7193829bbf549200ea747e57c2
#
_cell.length_a   1.000
_cell.length_b   1.000
_cell.length_c   1.000
_cell.angle_alpha   90.00
_cell.angle_beta   90.00
_cell.angle_gamma   90.00
#
_symmetry.space_group_name_H-M   'P 1'
#
loop_
_entity.id
_entity.type
_entity.pdbx_description
1 polymer ?
#
loop_
_entity_poly.entity_id
_entity_poly.type
_entity_poly.pdbx_seq_one_letter_code
_entity_poly.pdbx_strand_id
1 'polypeptide(L)'
;MAGRLLEDDPRAALSHARAARQRAGRIAVVREAAGITAYHAGEWAEALSELRAARRMSGGTGLLAVMADCERGLGRPEKALELGRGDDARKLTGDDAAELRIVLAGARMDLGQYDQAVVTLQTPDLDPERTGTPAARLFYAYADALVAAGRTEEGLQWFLHSAAADIEGVTDAEERVEELTGEAP
;
A
#
# COMPACT_ATOMS: atom_id res chain seq x y z
N MET A 1 -14.33 -11.52 14.83
CA MET A 1 -13.34 -12.63 14.84
C MET A 1 -12.29 -12.40 13.76
N ALA A 2 -12.66 -12.30 12.47
CA ALA A 2 -11.65 -12.07 11.41
C ALA A 2 -10.73 -10.87 11.67
N GLY A 3 -11.28 -9.70 12.02
CA GLY A 3 -10.48 -8.51 12.28
C GLY A 3 -9.50 -8.59 13.45
N ARG A 4 -9.76 -9.46 14.44
CA ARG A 4 -8.82 -9.67 15.56
C ARG A 4 -7.67 -10.61 15.25
N LEU A 5 -7.81 -11.42 14.21
CA LEU A 5 -6.83 -12.42 13.78
C LEU A 5 -6.02 -11.93 12.57
N LEU A 6 -6.31 -10.70 12.08
CA LEU A 6 -5.77 -10.25 10.81
C LEU A 6 -4.23 -10.13 10.83
N GLU A 7 -3.69 -9.69 11.95
CA GLU A 7 -2.24 -9.54 12.15
C GLU A 7 -1.59 -10.83 12.64
N ASP A 8 -2.26 -11.55 13.57
CA ASP A 8 -1.69 -12.75 14.20
C ASP A 8 -1.77 -14.00 13.31
N ASP A 9 -2.91 -14.21 12.62
CA ASP A 9 -3.15 -15.37 11.74
C ASP A 9 -4.07 -15.00 10.57
N PRO A 10 -3.52 -14.42 9.49
CA PRO A 10 -4.29 -14.00 8.32
C PRO A 10 -5.07 -15.15 7.64
N ARG A 11 -4.54 -16.38 7.71
CA ARG A 11 -5.22 -17.55 7.11
C ARG A 11 -6.45 -17.96 7.90
N ALA A 12 -6.36 -17.98 9.23
CA ALA A 12 -7.52 -18.20 10.08
C ALA A 12 -8.55 -17.08 9.93
N ALA A 13 -8.09 -15.83 9.89
CA ALA A 13 -8.94 -14.67 9.61
C ALA A 13 -9.70 -14.82 8.29
N LEU A 14 -9.02 -15.26 7.22
CA LEU A 14 -9.64 -15.50 5.92
C LEU A 14 -10.70 -16.60 5.96
N SER A 15 -10.47 -17.67 6.71
CA SER A 15 -11.46 -18.73 6.87
C SER A 15 -12.75 -18.22 7.50
N HIS A 16 -12.65 -17.35 8.52
CA HIS A 16 -13.80 -16.70 9.16
C HIS A 16 -14.50 -15.71 8.20
N ALA A 17 -13.74 -14.95 7.44
CA ALA A 17 -14.28 -14.00 6.46
C ALA A 17 -15.03 -14.72 5.33
N ARG A 18 -14.51 -15.83 4.83
CA ARG A 18 -15.19 -16.71 3.84
C ARG A 18 -16.51 -17.25 4.37
N ALA A 19 -16.55 -17.72 5.64
CA ALA A 19 -17.77 -18.18 6.27
C ALA A 19 -18.81 -17.06 6.43
N ALA A 20 -18.41 -15.86 6.81
CA ALA A 20 -19.28 -14.69 6.89
C ALA A 20 -19.83 -14.31 5.50
N ARG A 21 -18.97 -14.31 4.47
CA ARG A 21 -19.37 -14.05 3.08
C ARG A 21 -20.42 -15.04 2.56
N GLN A 22 -20.29 -16.34 2.88
CA GLN A 22 -21.28 -17.36 2.48
C GLN A 22 -22.67 -17.03 3.03
N ARG A 23 -22.76 -16.49 4.25
CA ARG A 23 -24.02 -16.17 4.91
C ARG A 23 -24.61 -14.81 4.53
N ALA A 24 -23.74 -13.84 4.29
CA ALA A 24 -24.11 -12.43 4.13
C ALA A 24 -23.41 -11.73 2.95
N GLY A 25 -23.07 -12.46 1.89
CA GLY A 25 -22.33 -11.94 0.73
C GLY A 25 -23.08 -10.91 -0.14
N ARG A 26 -24.32 -10.54 0.25
CA ARG A 26 -25.08 -9.44 -0.35
C ARG A 26 -24.90 -8.12 0.39
N ILE A 27 -24.06 -8.09 1.42
CA ILE A 27 -23.77 -6.90 2.23
C ILE A 27 -22.37 -6.40 1.86
N ALA A 28 -22.26 -5.15 1.44
CA ALA A 28 -21.00 -4.57 0.92
C ALA A 28 -19.85 -4.68 1.93
N VAL A 29 -20.09 -4.32 3.21
CA VAL A 29 -19.06 -4.38 4.25
C VAL A 29 -18.54 -5.81 4.52
N VAL A 30 -19.37 -6.83 4.32
CA VAL A 30 -18.93 -8.23 4.47
C VAL A 30 -18.00 -8.64 3.32
N ARG A 31 -18.28 -8.17 2.10
CA ARG A 31 -17.40 -8.35 0.95
C ARG A 31 -16.09 -7.60 1.13
N GLU A 32 -16.16 -6.37 1.61
CA GLU A 32 -14.99 -5.54 1.90
C GLU A 32 -14.07 -6.21 2.93
N ALA A 33 -14.64 -6.65 4.07
CA ALA A 33 -13.89 -7.39 5.08
C ALA A 33 -13.27 -8.68 4.54
N ALA A 34 -13.99 -9.41 3.68
CA ALA A 34 -13.44 -10.61 3.03
C ALA A 34 -12.28 -10.26 2.09
N GLY A 35 -12.40 -9.17 1.34
CA GLY A 35 -11.34 -8.69 0.44
C GLY A 35 -10.09 -8.25 1.18
N ILE A 36 -10.24 -7.46 2.26
CA ILE A 36 -9.12 -7.04 3.10
C ILE A 36 -8.42 -8.25 3.73
N THR A 37 -9.20 -9.19 4.26
CA THR A 37 -8.63 -10.40 4.89
C THR A 37 -7.91 -11.27 3.86
N ALA A 38 -8.43 -11.42 2.64
CA ALA A 38 -7.77 -12.13 1.56
C ALA A 38 -6.47 -11.43 1.13
N TYR A 39 -6.45 -10.09 1.11
CA TYR A 39 -5.25 -9.30 0.84
C TYR A 39 -4.13 -9.61 1.85
N HIS A 40 -4.40 -9.54 3.14
CA HIS A 40 -3.41 -9.86 4.17
C HIS A 40 -2.95 -11.33 4.16
N ALA A 41 -3.78 -12.23 3.62
CA ALA A 41 -3.42 -13.63 3.45
C ALA A 41 -2.64 -13.92 2.14
N GLY A 42 -2.36 -12.91 1.32
CA GLY A 42 -1.69 -13.05 0.02
C GLY A 42 -2.57 -13.63 -1.09
N GLU A 43 -3.88 -13.76 -0.86
CA GLU A 43 -4.84 -14.29 -1.83
C GLU A 43 -5.35 -13.17 -2.76
N TRP A 44 -4.42 -12.60 -3.55
CA TRP A 44 -4.63 -11.38 -4.34
C TRP A 44 -5.84 -11.45 -5.29
N ALA A 45 -6.06 -12.61 -5.94
CA ALA A 45 -7.17 -12.77 -6.87
C ALA A 45 -8.52 -12.75 -6.15
N GLU A 46 -8.62 -13.39 -4.99
CA GLU A 46 -9.83 -13.38 -4.16
C GLU A 46 -10.07 -11.98 -3.59
N ALA A 47 -9.03 -11.35 -3.04
CA ALA A 47 -9.07 -10.00 -2.53
C ALA A 47 -9.65 -9.03 -3.56
N LEU A 48 -9.08 -9.00 -4.75
CA LEU A 48 -9.51 -8.14 -5.85
C LEU A 48 -10.96 -8.41 -6.28
N SER A 49 -11.39 -9.67 -6.31
CA SER A 49 -12.76 -10.06 -6.64
C SER A 49 -13.77 -9.54 -5.62
N GLU A 50 -13.47 -9.71 -4.33
CA GLU A 50 -14.35 -9.28 -3.24
C GLU A 50 -14.41 -7.75 -3.13
N LEU A 51 -13.28 -7.07 -3.25
CA LEU A 51 -13.20 -5.60 -3.21
C LEU A 51 -13.95 -4.96 -4.40
N ARG A 52 -13.84 -5.53 -5.60
CA ARG A 52 -14.63 -5.10 -6.77
C ARG A 52 -16.13 -5.30 -6.55
N ALA A 53 -16.52 -6.40 -5.91
CA ALA A 53 -17.91 -6.66 -5.58
C ALA A 53 -18.44 -5.68 -4.53
N ALA A 54 -17.69 -5.44 -3.45
CA ALA A 54 -18.02 -4.46 -2.42
C ALA A 54 -18.23 -3.07 -3.03
N ARG A 55 -17.29 -2.63 -3.87
CA ARG A 55 -17.34 -1.33 -4.54
C ARG A 55 -18.56 -1.16 -5.46
N ARG A 56 -18.92 -2.19 -6.25
CA ARG A 56 -20.15 -2.15 -7.06
C ARG A 56 -21.42 -2.00 -6.20
N MET A 57 -21.39 -2.49 -4.97
CA MET A 57 -22.56 -2.45 -4.06
C MET A 57 -22.65 -1.14 -3.28
N SER A 58 -21.51 -0.55 -2.88
CA SER A 58 -21.43 0.66 -2.07
C SER A 58 -21.28 1.94 -2.87
N GLY A 59 -20.75 1.87 -4.10
CA GLY A 59 -20.41 3.03 -4.91
C GLY A 59 -19.19 3.81 -4.41
N GLY A 60 -18.45 3.28 -3.41
CA GLY A 60 -17.30 3.95 -2.81
C GLY A 60 -16.03 3.90 -3.65
N THR A 61 -15.12 4.83 -3.40
CA THR A 61 -13.78 4.90 -3.98
C THR A 61 -12.71 4.28 -3.07
N GLY A 62 -13.04 4.01 -1.82
CA GLY A 62 -12.16 3.43 -0.82
C GLY A 62 -11.53 2.12 -1.28
N LEU A 63 -10.39 1.76 -0.72
CA LEU A 63 -9.64 0.54 -1.02
C LEU A 63 -9.10 0.45 -2.47
N LEU A 64 -9.08 1.57 -3.22
CA LEU A 64 -8.52 1.58 -4.57
C LEU A 64 -7.02 1.28 -4.53
N ALA A 65 -6.30 1.76 -3.52
CA ALA A 65 -4.89 1.42 -3.28
C ALA A 65 -4.69 -0.09 -3.08
N VAL A 66 -5.51 -0.71 -2.22
CA VAL A 66 -5.46 -2.16 -1.98
C VAL A 66 -5.77 -2.95 -3.25
N MET A 67 -6.74 -2.50 -4.06
CA MET A 67 -7.05 -3.14 -5.35
C MET A 67 -5.89 -3.02 -6.34
N ALA A 68 -5.23 -1.87 -6.40
CA ALA A 68 -4.04 -1.67 -7.23
C ALA A 68 -2.88 -2.54 -6.76
N ASP A 69 -2.69 -2.68 -5.45
CA ASP A 69 -1.65 -3.54 -4.90
C ASP A 69 -1.93 -5.04 -5.15
N CYS A 70 -3.20 -5.45 -5.11
CA CYS A 70 -3.57 -6.80 -5.55
C CYS A 70 -3.19 -7.07 -7.03
N GLU A 71 -3.33 -6.08 -7.91
CA GLU A 71 -2.88 -6.25 -9.31
C GLU A 71 -1.36 -6.38 -9.41
N ARG A 72 -0.59 -5.66 -8.56
CA ARG A 72 0.87 -5.84 -8.44
C ARG A 72 1.21 -7.25 -7.96
N GLY A 73 0.57 -7.70 -6.86
CA GLY A 73 0.76 -9.05 -6.32
C GLY A 73 0.42 -10.17 -7.31
N LEU A 74 -0.44 -9.89 -8.29
CA LEU A 74 -0.75 -10.78 -9.42
C LEU A 74 0.24 -10.67 -10.59
N GLY A 75 1.33 -9.88 -10.45
CA GLY A 75 2.29 -9.63 -11.52
C GLY A 75 1.73 -8.78 -12.67
N ARG A 76 0.83 -7.86 -12.37
CA ARG A 76 0.14 -7.00 -13.36
C ARG A 76 0.28 -5.52 -13.02
N PRO A 77 1.52 -4.99 -12.89
CA PRO A 77 1.76 -3.61 -12.47
C PRO A 77 1.13 -2.58 -13.44
N GLU A 78 1.01 -2.89 -14.73
CA GLU A 78 0.34 -2.00 -15.68
C GLU A 78 -1.14 -1.79 -15.33
N LYS A 79 -1.83 -2.84 -14.82
CA LYS A 79 -3.23 -2.72 -14.38
C LYS A 79 -3.37 -1.90 -13.11
N ALA A 80 -2.39 -1.95 -12.21
CA ALA A 80 -2.34 -1.05 -11.08
C ALA A 80 -2.25 0.41 -11.54
N LEU A 81 -1.38 0.71 -12.51
CA LEU A 81 -1.26 2.05 -13.11
C LEU A 81 -2.55 2.49 -13.84
N GLU A 82 -3.27 1.57 -14.49
CA GLU A 82 -4.57 1.87 -15.11
C GLU A 82 -5.61 2.28 -14.06
N LEU A 83 -5.66 1.60 -12.91
CA LEU A 83 -6.54 1.98 -11.79
C LEU A 83 -6.24 3.40 -11.29
N GLY A 84 -4.98 3.76 -11.20
CA GLY A 84 -4.54 5.10 -10.79
C GLY A 84 -4.88 6.21 -11.77
N ARG A 85 -5.17 5.90 -13.03
CA ARG A 85 -5.60 6.85 -14.07
C ARG A 85 -7.11 7.04 -14.14
N GLY A 86 -7.86 6.18 -13.47
CA GLY A 86 -9.32 6.18 -13.48
C GLY A 86 -9.93 7.40 -12.78
N ASP A 87 -11.20 7.68 -13.08
CA ASP A 87 -11.92 8.82 -12.49
C ASP A 87 -12.05 8.72 -10.97
N ASP A 88 -12.09 7.50 -10.43
CA ASP A 88 -12.20 7.30 -8.99
C ASP A 88 -10.90 7.62 -8.25
N ALA A 89 -9.74 7.40 -8.87
CA ALA A 89 -8.46 7.81 -8.32
C ALA A 89 -8.36 9.35 -8.19
N ARG A 90 -8.97 10.10 -9.11
CA ARG A 90 -9.01 11.58 -9.07
C ARG A 90 -9.89 12.13 -7.96
N LYS A 91 -10.78 11.32 -7.40
CA LYS A 91 -11.68 11.70 -6.30
C LYS A 91 -11.05 11.48 -4.93
N LEU A 92 -9.94 10.72 -4.85
CA LEU A 92 -9.23 10.47 -3.62
C LEU A 92 -8.51 11.73 -3.14
N THR A 93 -8.52 11.93 -1.84
CA THR A 93 -7.85 13.06 -1.17
C THR A 93 -7.17 12.57 0.12
N GLY A 94 -6.26 13.37 0.67
CA GLY A 94 -5.59 13.04 1.92
C GLY A 94 -4.84 11.71 1.88
N ASP A 95 -4.94 10.94 2.94
CA ASP A 95 -4.20 9.68 3.12
C ASP A 95 -4.55 8.62 2.08
N ASP A 96 -5.82 8.53 1.65
CA ASP A 96 -6.21 7.58 0.59
C ASP A 96 -5.50 7.86 -0.74
N ALA A 97 -5.34 9.14 -1.07
CA ALA A 97 -4.61 9.54 -2.27
C ALA A 97 -3.10 9.28 -2.13
N ALA A 98 -2.54 9.50 -0.94
CA ALA A 98 -1.13 9.21 -0.65
C ALA A 98 -0.85 7.70 -0.75
N GLU A 99 -1.67 6.86 -0.12
CA GLU A 99 -1.55 5.41 -0.20
C GLU A 99 -1.63 4.90 -1.65
N LEU A 100 -2.57 5.42 -2.44
CA LEU A 100 -2.63 5.03 -3.85
C LEU A 100 -1.33 5.42 -4.58
N ARG A 101 -0.76 6.61 -4.33
CA ARG A 101 0.52 7.02 -4.96
C ARG A 101 1.67 6.11 -4.58
N ILE A 102 1.76 5.68 -3.32
CA ILE A 102 2.76 4.72 -2.86
C ILE A 102 2.66 3.43 -3.67
N VAL A 103 1.46 2.88 -3.81
CA VAL A 103 1.24 1.66 -4.60
C VAL A 103 1.57 1.86 -6.08
N LEU A 104 1.21 3.00 -6.67
CA LEU A 104 1.52 3.30 -8.06
C LEU A 104 3.03 3.49 -8.30
N ALA A 105 3.75 4.06 -7.33
CA ALA A 105 5.20 4.12 -7.37
C ALA A 105 5.81 2.71 -7.33
N GLY A 106 5.33 1.85 -6.43
CA GLY A 106 5.72 0.44 -6.41
C GLY A 106 5.45 -0.28 -7.74
N ALA A 107 4.30 -0.03 -8.37
CA ALA A 107 4.00 -0.58 -9.70
C ALA A 107 4.99 -0.11 -10.79
N ARG A 108 5.48 1.13 -10.69
CA ARG A 108 6.53 1.64 -11.58
C ARG A 108 7.88 0.98 -11.31
N MET A 109 8.20 0.75 -10.03
CA MET A 109 9.41 0.02 -9.64
C MET A 109 9.38 -1.42 -10.16
N ASP A 110 8.24 -2.11 -10.07
CA ASP A 110 8.05 -3.45 -10.63
C ASP A 110 8.31 -3.50 -12.16
N LEU A 111 8.12 -2.38 -12.85
CA LEU A 111 8.39 -2.20 -14.29
C LEU A 111 9.80 -1.65 -14.59
N GLY A 112 10.65 -1.45 -13.59
CA GLY A 112 11.97 -0.83 -13.75
C GLY A 112 11.93 0.67 -14.09
N GLN A 113 10.81 1.34 -13.86
CA GLN A 113 10.58 2.76 -14.15
C GLN A 113 10.92 3.61 -12.92
N TYR A 114 12.15 3.54 -12.43
CA TYR A 114 12.56 4.12 -11.14
C TYR A 114 12.42 5.64 -11.09
N ASP A 115 12.84 6.36 -12.11
CA ASP A 115 12.69 7.83 -12.15
C ASP A 115 11.21 8.26 -12.12
N GLN A 116 10.34 7.50 -12.80
CA GLN A 116 8.90 7.77 -12.76
C GLN A 116 8.30 7.43 -11.39
N ALA A 117 8.82 6.43 -10.67
CA ALA A 117 8.42 6.15 -9.30
C ALA A 117 8.74 7.33 -8.38
N VAL A 118 9.96 7.87 -8.46
CA VAL A 118 10.38 9.08 -7.75
C VAL A 118 9.42 10.24 -8.04
N VAL A 119 9.16 10.55 -9.31
CA VAL A 119 8.25 11.64 -9.70
C VAL A 119 6.82 11.42 -9.19
N THR A 120 6.35 10.18 -9.16
CA THR A 120 5.00 9.84 -8.65
C THR A 120 4.82 10.22 -7.19
N LEU A 121 5.88 10.15 -6.38
CA LEU A 121 5.87 10.43 -4.94
C LEU A 121 6.22 11.89 -4.60
N GLN A 122 6.74 12.66 -5.55
CA GLN A 122 7.05 14.08 -5.35
C GLN A 122 5.77 14.91 -5.28
N THR A 123 5.23 15.08 -4.09
CA THR A 123 4.00 15.82 -3.79
C THR A 123 4.22 16.81 -2.66
N PRO A 124 3.31 17.78 -2.45
CA PRO A 124 3.39 18.68 -1.30
C PRO A 124 3.37 17.97 0.07
N ASP A 125 2.90 16.71 0.10
CA ASP A 125 2.91 15.90 1.32
C ASP A 125 4.30 15.39 1.70
N LEU A 126 5.29 15.52 0.82
CA LEU A 126 6.70 15.17 1.05
C LEU A 126 7.40 16.30 1.83
N ASP A 127 6.87 16.58 3.02
CA ASP A 127 7.38 17.60 3.95
C ASP A 127 8.06 16.91 5.13
N PRO A 128 9.38 17.08 5.32
CA PRO A 128 10.15 16.44 6.38
C PRO A 128 9.66 16.73 7.81
N GLU A 129 8.90 17.82 8.00
CA GLU A 129 8.35 18.19 9.32
C GLU A 129 7.11 17.35 9.70
N ARG A 130 6.53 16.59 8.77
CA ARG A 130 5.39 15.72 9.05
C ARG A 130 5.82 14.48 9.81
N THR A 131 4.94 14.01 10.70
CA THR A 131 5.13 12.82 11.52
C THR A 131 3.92 11.88 11.46
N GLY A 132 4.10 10.67 11.99
CA GLY A 132 3.09 9.63 12.04
C GLY A 132 3.10 8.70 10.84
N THR A 133 2.34 7.62 10.95
CA THR A 133 2.31 6.50 9.98
C THR A 133 2.19 6.91 8.51
N PRO A 134 1.29 7.84 8.11
CA PRO A 134 1.19 8.23 6.70
C PRO A 134 2.45 8.93 6.16
N ALA A 135 3.11 9.75 6.99
CA ALA A 135 4.35 10.42 6.62
C ALA A 135 5.50 9.42 6.52
N ALA A 136 5.66 8.56 7.53
CA ALA A 136 6.69 7.53 7.56
C ALA A 136 6.61 6.64 6.30
N ARG A 137 5.44 6.13 5.95
CA ARG A 137 5.24 5.30 4.77
C ARG A 137 5.53 6.02 3.45
N LEU A 138 5.15 7.30 3.33
CA LEU A 138 5.44 8.10 2.15
C LEU A 138 6.95 8.34 2.01
N PHE A 139 7.63 8.71 3.09
CA PHE A 139 9.07 8.96 3.09
C PHE A 139 9.85 7.69 2.79
N TYR A 140 9.44 6.57 3.37
CA TYR A 140 10.00 5.26 3.08
C TYR A 140 9.90 4.91 1.58
N ALA A 141 8.70 4.99 1.02
CA ALA A 141 8.49 4.67 -0.39
C ALA A 141 9.28 5.58 -1.32
N TYR A 142 9.42 6.85 -0.95
CA TYR A 142 10.22 7.81 -1.72
C TYR A 142 11.71 7.51 -1.62
N ALA A 143 12.20 7.18 -0.42
CA ALA A 143 13.60 6.76 -0.20
C ALA A 143 13.94 5.52 -1.02
N ASP A 144 13.09 4.51 -0.99
CA ASP A 144 13.29 3.27 -1.73
C ASP A 144 13.31 3.50 -3.25
N ALA A 145 12.41 4.35 -3.76
CA ALA A 145 12.41 4.75 -5.16
C ALA A 145 13.69 5.51 -5.56
N LEU A 146 14.22 6.38 -4.69
CA LEU A 146 15.47 7.10 -4.91
C LEU A 146 16.67 6.15 -4.99
N VAL A 147 16.77 5.22 -4.04
CA VAL A 147 17.84 4.20 -4.02
C VAL A 147 17.77 3.36 -5.28
N ALA A 148 16.59 2.90 -5.69
CA ALA A 148 16.40 2.13 -6.91
C ALA A 148 16.77 2.93 -8.19
N ALA A 149 16.59 4.27 -8.16
CA ALA A 149 17.02 5.17 -9.23
C ALA A 149 18.52 5.51 -9.19
N GLY A 150 19.30 4.91 -8.27
CA GLY A 150 20.74 5.16 -8.10
C GLY A 150 21.09 6.43 -7.32
N ARG A 151 20.09 7.08 -6.69
CA ARG A 151 20.24 8.31 -5.89
C ARG A 151 20.36 7.96 -4.40
N THR A 152 21.37 7.13 -4.07
CA THR A 152 21.49 6.48 -2.76
C THR A 152 21.64 7.49 -1.60
N GLU A 153 22.42 8.56 -1.77
CA GLU A 153 22.61 9.58 -0.73
C GLU A 153 21.30 10.30 -0.38
N GLU A 154 20.51 10.64 -1.39
CA GLU A 154 19.20 11.27 -1.19
C GLU A 154 18.22 10.26 -0.55
N GLY A 155 18.23 9.00 -1.00
CA GLY A 155 17.44 7.93 -0.41
C GLY A 155 17.74 7.73 1.08
N LEU A 156 19.02 7.73 1.47
CA LEU A 156 19.44 7.64 2.87
C LEU A 156 18.84 8.78 3.72
N GLN A 157 18.87 10.02 3.22
CA GLN A 157 18.26 11.15 3.94
C GLN A 157 16.74 10.94 4.15
N TRP A 158 16.04 10.42 3.16
CA TRP A 158 14.61 10.16 3.28
C TRP A 158 14.28 8.93 4.14
N PHE A 159 15.15 7.92 4.21
CA PHE A 159 15.01 6.86 5.21
C PHE A 159 15.17 7.39 6.64
N LEU A 160 16.10 8.32 6.88
CA LEU A 160 16.23 9.01 8.17
C LEU A 160 14.97 9.81 8.52
N HIS A 161 14.37 10.51 7.57
CA HIS A 161 13.08 11.19 7.79
C HIS A 161 11.96 10.19 8.07
N SER A 162 11.95 9.04 7.38
CA SER A 162 10.97 7.97 7.63
C SER A 162 11.09 7.44 9.05
N ALA A 163 12.30 7.06 9.49
CA ALA A 163 12.56 6.57 10.84
C ALA A 163 12.16 7.60 11.91
N ALA A 164 12.48 8.88 11.69
CA ALA A 164 12.10 9.95 12.61
C ALA A 164 10.57 10.18 12.69
N ALA A 165 9.85 9.95 11.61
CA ALA A 165 8.38 10.09 11.52
C ALA A 165 7.63 8.86 12.04
N ASP A 166 8.28 7.68 12.11
CA ASP A 166 7.68 6.38 12.41
C ASP A 166 7.52 6.12 13.90
N ILE A 167 6.54 6.79 14.52
CA ILE A 167 6.26 6.66 15.95
C ILE A 167 5.74 5.25 16.33
N GLU A 168 5.11 4.58 15.37
CA GLU A 168 4.41 3.31 15.59
C GLU A 168 5.24 2.08 15.15
N GLY A 169 6.41 2.29 14.55
CA GLY A 169 7.29 1.21 14.08
C GLY A 169 6.68 0.39 12.94
N VAL A 170 6.05 1.06 11.97
CA VAL A 170 5.38 0.41 10.84
C VAL A 170 6.29 0.19 9.63
N THR A 171 7.51 0.74 9.67
CA THR A 171 8.53 0.61 8.62
C THR A 171 9.82 0.04 9.20
N ASP A 172 10.65 -0.53 8.36
CA ASP A 172 12.03 -0.96 8.68
C ASP A 172 13.07 0.11 8.26
N ALA A 173 12.69 1.39 8.32
CA ALA A 173 13.54 2.49 7.87
C ALA A 173 14.88 2.57 8.59
N GLU A 174 14.93 2.24 9.88
CA GLU A 174 16.19 2.19 10.65
C GLU A 174 17.13 1.11 10.11
N GLU A 175 16.61 -0.09 9.84
CA GLU A 175 17.38 -1.19 9.25
C GLU A 175 17.93 -0.80 7.86
N ARG A 176 17.13 -0.09 7.05
CA ARG A 176 17.57 0.41 5.73
C ARG A 176 18.66 1.46 5.85
N VAL A 177 18.64 2.32 6.87
CA VAL A 177 19.72 3.27 7.16
C VAL A 177 21.00 2.52 7.49
N GLU A 178 20.95 1.52 8.38
CA GLU A 178 22.12 0.70 8.76
C GLU A 178 22.72 -0.02 7.53
N GLU A 179 21.88 -0.62 6.69
CA GLU A 179 22.33 -1.28 5.45
C GLU A 179 23.08 -0.32 4.51
N LEU A 180 22.57 0.91 4.34
CA LEU A 180 23.14 1.89 3.42
C LEU A 180 24.41 2.57 3.96
N THR A 181 24.55 2.67 5.28
CA THR A 181 25.74 3.27 5.95
C THR A 181 26.84 2.24 6.18
N GLY A 182 26.55 0.95 6.09
CA GLY A 182 27.48 -0.13 6.42
C GLY A 182 27.70 -0.30 7.93
N GLU A 183 26.85 0.26 8.75
CA GLU A 183 26.85 0.14 10.21
C GLU A 183 26.01 -1.05 10.69
N ALA A 184 25.99 -2.16 9.94
CA ALA A 184 25.34 -3.38 10.41
C ALA A 184 26.07 -3.93 11.64
N PRO A 185 25.34 -4.43 12.66
CA PRO A 185 25.88 -4.88 13.94
C PRO A 185 26.84 -6.07 13.84
#